data_43665a4e56eb2b363037aa40224cbc2a
#
_entry.id   43665a4e56eb2b363037aa40224cbc2a
#
_cell.length_a   1.000
_cell.length_b   1.000
_cell.length_c   1.000
_cell.angle_alpha   90.00
_cell.angle_beta   90.00
_cell.angle_gamma   90.00
#
_symmetry.space_group_name_H-M   'P 1'
#
loop_
_entity.id
_entity.type
_entity.pdbx_description
1 polymer ?
#
loop_
_entity_poly.entity_id
_entity_poly.type
_entity_poly.pdbx_seq_one_letter_code
_entity_poly.pdbx_strand_id
1 'polypeptide(L)'
;MPLPDDVTNTQMVITKIKNFNSFRRLTLILYAMSVLGLSAQETAIISSDPLPQQNPLVTKAYELLELGDSAEALIHFQQALTENDKDLSALLGQAMIFADLERHAEAYATYDSIVANYPRHAFAWNGRGLAAFNMEDFDTALNSFKQATAEQPINGFFYESLAWVQMCRGAFSEAAEAAKIATLMYNKRGENSAYPLLIAYFAYLEAEDKNNAQASLNYAVRNKPLNTWPSPVIDYLAGNIVGCELIGYVQDSTQETEAHTYIGLKLRAQGDENAANKHLEWVARNGDRRVFEYTLARALNLQDSLALLSP
;
A
#
# COMPACT_ATOMS: atom_id res chain seq x y z
N MET A 1 -1.99 29.52 -32.50
CA MET A 1 -2.69 28.22 -32.50
C MET A 1 -2.65 27.70 -31.08
N PRO A 2 -3.75 27.66 -30.35
CA PRO A 2 -3.76 27.14 -28.97
C PRO A 2 -3.63 25.61 -29.00
N LEU A 3 -2.86 25.05 -28.05
CA LEU A 3 -2.71 23.62 -27.83
C LEU A 3 -4.05 23.00 -27.36
N PRO A 4 -4.34 21.74 -27.69
CA PRO A 4 -5.62 21.14 -27.39
C PRO A 4 -5.84 20.94 -25.88
N ASP A 5 -7.10 21.06 -25.43
CA ASP A 5 -7.59 21.06 -24.05
C ASP A 5 -7.32 19.76 -23.25
N ASP A 6 -6.77 18.73 -23.87
CA ASP A 6 -6.50 17.43 -23.24
C ASP A 6 -5.35 17.44 -22.22
N VAL A 7 -4.37 18.34 -22.38
CA VAL A 7 -3.21 18.41 -21.47
C VAL A 7 -3.58 19.05 -20.11
N THR A 8 -4.54 19.99 -20.15
CA THR A 8 -5.02 20.66 -18.94
C THR A 8 -5.88 19.75 -18.06
N ASN A 9 -6.64 18.85 -18.66
CA ASN A 9 -7.47 17.89 -17.92
C ASN A 9 -6.63 16.82 -17.21
N THR A 10 -5.58 16.34 -17.87
CA THR A 10 -4.64 15.36 -17.27
C THR A 10 -3.84 15.96 -16.11
N GLN A 11 -3.39 17.21 -16.21
CA GLN A 11 -2.73 17.91 -15.10
C GLN A 11 -3.67 18.20 -13.92
N MET A 12 -4.94 18.49 -14.18
CA MET A 12 -5.94 18.73 -13.14
C MET A 12 -6.29 17.45 -12.36
N VAL A 13 -6.37 16.32 -13.04
CA VAL A 13 -6.54 14.99 -12.41
C VAL A 13 -5.33 14.63 -11.56
N ILE A 14 -4.11 14.81 -12.06
CA ILE A 14 -2.87 14.54 -11.32
C ILE A 14 -2.74 15.44 -10.08
N THR A 15 -3.19 16.69 -10.15
CA THR A 15 -3.13 17.63 -9.01
C THR A 15 -4.16 17.29 -7.93
N LYS A 16 -5.34 16.78 -8.29
CA LYS A 16 -6.34 16.29 -7.32
C LYS A 16 -5.91 15.00 -6.61
N ILE A 17 -5.14 14.15 -7.29
CA ILE A 17 -4.59 12.90 -6.72
C ILE A 17 -3.58 13.18 -5.59
N LYS A 18 -2.89 14.33 -5.59
CA LYS A 18 -1.86 14.68 -4.58
C LYS A 18 -2.40 14.91 -3.16
N ASN A 19 -3.70 15.08 -2.99
CA ASN A 19 -4.34 15.41 -1.69
C ASN A 19 -5.19 14.27 -1.09
N PHE A 20 -5.12 13.05 -1.63
CA PHE A 20 -5.89 11.91 -1.12
C PHE A 20 -5.01 10.96 -0.29
N ASN A 21 -5.57 10.38 0.78
CA ASN A 21 -4.96 9.34 1.62
C ASN A 21 -4.42 8.17 0.77
N SER A 22 -3.35 7.53 1.20
CA SER A 22 -2.56 6.55 0.42
C SER A 22 -3.38 5.44 -0.24
N PHE A 23 -4.46 4.99 0.38
CA PHE A 23 -5.35 3.94 -0.14
C PHE A 23 -6.24 4.44 -1.29
N ARG A 24 -6.79 5.65 -1.20
CA ARG A 24 -7.54 6.29 -2.31
C ARG A 24 -6.63 6.64 -3.49
N ARG A 25 -5.32 6.85 -3.27
CA ARG A 25 -4.34 7.02 -4.36
C ARG A 25 -4.20 5.76 -5.20
N LEU A 26 -4.23 4.58 -4.57
CA LEU A 26 -4.13 3.31 -5.28
C LEU A 26 -5.34 3.07 -6.16
N THR A 27 -6.54 3.35 -5.65
CA THR A 27 -7.82 3.18 -6.36
C THR A 27 -7.88 4.02 -7.63
N LEU A 28 -7.49 5.31 -7.55
CA LEU A 28 -7.48 6.23 -8.70
C LEU A 28 -6.34 5.93 -9.70
N ILE A 29 -5.18 5.45 -9.23
CA ILE A 29 -4.08 5.04 -10.11
C ILE A 29 -4.47 3.79 -10.89
N LEU A 30 -5.12 2.81 -10.27
CA LEU A 30 -5.60 1.60 -10.94
C LEU A 30 -6.67 1.92 -11.99
N TYR A 31 -7.60 2.84 -11.69
CA TYR A 31 -8.59 3.34 -12.64
C TYR A 31 -7.95 4.08 -13.82
N ALA A 32 -7.05 5.05 -13.55
CA ALA A 32 -6.36 5.78 -14.60
C ALA A 32 -5.53 4.84 -15.50
N MET A 33 -4.92 3.81 -14.95
CA MET A 33 -4.16 2.81 -15.74
C MET A 33 -5.06 1.87 -16.53
N SER A 34 -6.26 1.51 -16.03
CA SER A 34 -7.22 0.67 -16.75
C SER A 34 -7.94 1.42 -17.88
N VAL A 35 -8.29 2.70 -17.65
CA VAL A 35 -8.96 3.56 -18.65
C VAL A 35 -7.98 4.03 -19.75
N LEU A 36 -6.71 4.24 -19.42
CA LEU A 36 -5.69 4.69 -20.39
C LEU A 36 -5.03 3.53 -21.17
N GLY A 37 -5.42 2.27 -20.92
CA GLY A 37 -4.82 1.12 -21.62
C GLY A 37 -3.31 1.00 -21.44
N LEU A 38 -2.74 1.63 -20.41
CA LEU A 38 -1.30 1.64 -20.14
C LEU A 38 -0.86 0.36 -19.43
N SER A 39 -0.98 -0.78 -20.10
CA SER A 39 0.01 -1.84 -19.90
C SER A 39 1.27 -1.41 -20.65
N ALA A 40 2.32 -1.09 -19.94
CA ALA A 40 3.57 -0.58 -20.53
C ALA A 40 4.38 -1.67 -21.25
N GLN A 41 3.73 -2.52 -22.07
CA GLN A 41 4.42 -3.50 -22.92
C GLN A 41 3.62 -3.99 -24.14
N GLU A 42 2.74 -3.19 -24.73
CA GLU A 42 2.21 -3.49 -26.08
C GLU A 42 2.26 -2.27 -27.02
N THR A 43 3.46 -1.77 -27.23
CA THR A 43 3.76 -1.06 -28.47
C THR A 43 4.14 -2.10 -29.50
N ALA A 44 3.17 -2.65 -30.20
CA ALA A 44 3.26 -3.07 -31.61
C ALA A 44 2.06 -3.96 -31.93
N ILE A 45 1.14 -3.41 -32.54
CA ILE A 45 0.34 -3.83 -33.70
C ILE A 45 -0.90 -2.96 -33.64
N ILE A 46 -0.87 -1.87 -34.41
CA ILE A 46 -2.10 -1.13 -34.74
C ILE A 46 -2.91 -2.07 -35.59
N SER A 47 -3.77 -2.85 -34.95
CA SER A 47 -4.89 -3.51 -35.64
C SER A 47 -5.97 -2.45 -35.80
N SER A 48 -6.55 -2.38 -37.00
CA SER A 48 -7.62 -1.46 -37.36
C SER A 48 -8.99 -1.84 -36.75
N ASP A 49 -9.00 -2.68 -35.73
CA ASP A 49 -10.22 -3.05 -35.03
C ASP A 49 -10.61 -1.95 -34.04
N PRO A 50 -11.91 -1.55 -33.99
CA PRO A 50 -12.38 -0.60 -33.01
C PRO A 50 -12.07 -1.12 -31.62
N LEU A 51 -11.56 -0.24 -30.73
CA LEU A 51 -11.37 -0.55 -29.31
C LEU A 51 -12.65 -1.24 -28.78
N PRO A 52 -12.52 -2.34 -28.02
CA PRO A 52 -13.69 -3.01 -27.45
C PRO A 52 -14.52 -1.96 -26.70
N GLN A 53 -15.82 -1.85 -27.06
CA GLN A 53 -16.73 -0.93 -26.39
C GLN A 53 -16.76 -1.32 -24.91
N GLN A 54 -16.34 -0.38 -24.04
CA GLN A 54 -16.45 -0.58 -22.60
C GLN A 54 -17.93 -0.78 -22.25
N ASN A 55 -18.21 -1.74 -21.37
CA ASN A 55 -19.57 -1.97 -20.89
C ASN A 55 -20.10 -0.66 -20.24
N PRO A 56 -21.23 -0.12 -20.72
CA PRO A 56 -21.77 1.15 -20.19
C PRO A 56 -22.04 1.12 -18.69
N LEU A 57 -22.37 -0.06 -18.13
CA LEU A 57 -22.56 -0.26 -16.69
C LEU A 57 -21.24 -0.05 -15.93
N VAL A 58 -20.13 -0.57 -16.48
CA VAL A 58 -18.79 -0.41 -15.89
C VAL A 58 -18.37 1.05 -15.92
N THR A 59 -18.56 1.73 -17.04
CA THR A 59 -18.28 3.18 -17.15
C THR A 59 -19.06 3.97 -16.11
N LYS A 60 -20.38 3.69 -16.00
CA LYS A 60 -21.24 4.36 -15.01
C LYS A 60 -20.82 4.08 -13.58
N ALA A 61 -20.41 2.85 -13.27
CA ALA A 61 -19.93 2.48 -11.94
C ALA A 61 -18.67 3.26 -11.54
N TYR A 62 -17.71 3.44 -12.46
CA TYR A 62 -16.51 4.24 -12.18
C TYR A 62 -16.82 5.73 -12.01
N GLU A 63 -17.75 6.30 -12.79
CA GLU A 63 -18.25 7.68 -12.57
C GLU A 63 -18.84 7.86 -11.16
N LEU A 64 -19.61 6.89 -10.69
CA LEU A 64 -20.19 6.88 -9.34
C LEU A 64 -19.12 6.79 -8.25
N LEU A 65 -18.05 6.00 -8.47
CA LEU A 65 -16.90 5.96 -7.57
C LEU A 65 -16.19 7.31 -7.47
N GLU A 66 -16.03 8.03 -8.60
CA GLU A 66 -15.47 9.40 -8.59
C GLU A 66 -16.33 10.38 -7.79
N LEU A 67 -17.64 10.19 -7.79
CA LEU A 67 -18.60 10.98 -7.00
C LEU A 67 -18.66 10.52 -5.53
N GLY A 68 -18.01 9.41 -5.16
CA GLY A 68 -18.00 8.84 -3.82
C GLY A 68 -19.19 7.93 -3.50
N ASP A 69 -20.01 7.60 -4.49
CA ASP A 69 -21.17 6.70 -4.34
C ASP A 69 -20.78 5.23 -4.61
N SER A 70 -20.02 4.67 -3.66
CA SER A 70 -19.56 3.27 -3.75
C SER A 70 -20.70 2.25 -3.71
N ALA A 71 -21.84 2.60 -3.07
CA ALA A 71 -22.97 1.68 -2.97
C ALA A 71 -23.65 1.48 -4.33
N GLU A 72 -23.95 2.56 -5.03
CA GLU A 72 -24.56 2.50 -6.36
C GLU A 72 -23.58 1.97 -7.40
N ALA A 73 -22.28 2.34 -7.29
CA ALA A 73 -21.22 1.78 -8.13
C ALA A 73 -21.15 0.26 -8.03
N LEU A 74 -21.26 -0.30 -6.82
CA LEU A 74 -21.24 -1.75 -6.59
C LEU A 74 -22.41 -2.46 -7.31
N ILE A 75 -23.60 -1.87 -7.31
CA ILE A 75 -24.77 -2.39 -8.00
C ILE A 75 -24.49 -2.46 -9.51
N HIS A 76 -23.93 -1.42 -10.10
CA HIS A 76 -23.63 -1.37 -11.54
C HIS A 76 -22.53 -2.38 -11.92
N PHE A 77 -21.47 -2.55 -11.09
CA PHE A 77 -20.48 -3.61 -11.32
C PHE A 77 -21.10 -5.01 -11.25
N GLN A 78 -21.98 -5.25 -10.27
CA GLN A 78 -22.69 -6.53 -10.15
C GLN A 78 -23.59 -6.80 -11.35
N GLN A 79 -24.28 -5.80 -11.87
CA GLN A 79 -25.07 -5.93 -13.10
C GLN A 79 -24.19 -6.27 -14.30
N ALA A 80 -23.06 -5.58 -14.48
CA ALA A 80 -22.10 -5.91 -15.54
C ALA A 80 -21.59 -7.34 -15.43
N LEU A 81 -21.35 -7.83 -14.22
CA LEU A 81 -20.91 -9.21 -13.97
C LEU A 81 -21.99 -10.26 -14.20
N THR A 82 -23.29 -9.89 -14.20
CA THR A 82 -24.34 -10.81 -14.65
C THR A 82 -24.33 -11.02 -16.16
N GLU A 83 -23.84 -10.04 -16.93
CA GLU A 83 -23.69 -10.12 -18.39
C GLU A 83 -22.38 -10.82 -18.78
N ASN A 84 -21.31 -10.55 -18.06
CA ASN A 84 -19.99 -11.15 -18.25
C ASN A 84 -19.28 -11.32 -16.90
N ASP A 85 -19.32 -12.52 -16.35
CA ASP A 85 -18.74 -12.87 -15.04
C ASP A 85 -17.21 -12.76 -14.99
N LYS A 86 -16.56 -12.56 -16.14
CA LYS A 86 -15.12 -12.37 -16.31
C LYS A 86 -14.73 -10.95 -16.71
N ASP A 87 -15.66 -9.99 -16.69
CA ASP A 87 -15.29 -8.61 -16.97
C ASP A 87 -14.25 -8.12 -15.96
N LEU A 88 -13.00 -7.96 -16.43
CA LEU A 88 -11.87 -7.58 -15.58
C LEU A 88 -12.09 -6.24 -14.89
N SER A 89 -12.64 -5.26 -15.63
CA SER A 89 -12.85 -3.91 -15.09
C SER A 89 -13.95 -3.92 -14.02
N ALA A 90 -15.02 -4.67 -14.23
CA ALA A 90 -16.08 -4.82 -13.23
C ALA A 90 -15.59 -5.56 -11.98
N LEU A 91 -14.82 -6.66 -12.15
CA LEU A 91 -14.23 -7.40 -11.04
C LEU A 91 -13.25 -6.54 -10.23
N LEU A 92 -12.38 -5.76 -10.91
CA LEU A 92 -11.45 -4.84 -10.22
C LEU A 92 -12.21 -3.78 -9.44
N GLY A 93 -13.21 -3.12 -10.03
CA GLY A 93 -14.03 -2.13 -9.35
C GLY A 93 -14.76 -2.69 -8.13
N GLN A 94 -15.35 -3.88 -8.26
CA GLN A 94 -15.99 -4.58 -7.14
C GLN A 94 -15.00 -4.91 -6.02
N ALA A 95 -13.84 -5.47 -6.35
CA ALA A 95 -12.82 -5.83 -5.37
C ALA A 95 -12.28 -4.61 -4.62
N MET A 96 -12.10 -3.48 -5.34
CA MET A 96 -11.68 -2.22 -4.73
C MET A 96 -12.71 -1.69 -3.74
N ILE A 97 -14.01 -1.72 -4.08
CA ILE A 97 -15.07 -1.32 -3.15
C ILE A 97 -15.08 -2.20 -1.91
N PHE A 98 -14.94 -3.53 -2.06
CA PHE A 98 -14.87 -4.42 -0.90
C PHE A 98 -13.66 -4.13 -0.02
N ALA A 99 -12.51 -3.83 -0.61
CA ALA A 99 -11.31 -3.44 0.15
C ALA A 99 -11.52 -2.11 0.90
N ASP A 100 -12.10 -1.10 0.27
CA ASP A 100 -12.40 0.21 0.88
C ASP A 100 -13.41 0.10 2.03
N LEU A 101 -14.34 -0.85 1.94
CA LEU A 101 -15.33 -1.15 2.98
C LEU A 101 -14.80 -2.11 4.07
N GLU A 102 -13.51 -2.41 4.07
CA GLU A 102 -12.85 -3.38 4.98
C GLU A 102 -13.47 -4.80 4.92
N ARG A 103 -14.18 -5.11 3.83
CA ARG A 103 -14.76 -6.43 3.54
C ARG A 103 -13.68 -7.34 2.93
N HIS A 104 -12.61 -7.59 3.71
CA HIS A 104 -11.39 -8.20 3.21
C HIS A 104 -11.58 -9.61 2.64
N ALA A 105 -12.48 -10.42 3.22
CA ALA A 105 -12.77 -11.77 2.70
C ALA A 105 -13.39 -11.71 1.29
N GLU A 106 -14.28 -10.75 1.03
CA GLU A 106 -14.94 -10.59 -0.27
C GLU A 106 -13.98 -9.96 -1.28
N ALA A 107 -13.16 -8.99 -0.86
CA ALA A 107 -12.09 -8.46 -1.68
C ALA A 107 -11.13 -9.58 -2.11
N TYR A 108 -10.68 -10.41 -1.17
CA TYR A 108 -9.83 -11.57 -1.44
C TYR A 108 -10.46 -12.52 -2.47
N ALA A 109 -11.71 -12.94 -2.25
CA ALA A 109 -12.40 -13.88 -3.16
C ALA A 109 -12.53 -13.30 -4.58
N THR A 110 -12.79 -11.98 -4.69
CA THR A 110 -12.89 -11.31 -5.98
C THR A 110 -11.52 -11.22 -6.66
N TYR A 111 -10.47 -10.81 -5.96
CA TYR A 111 -9.12 -10.81 -6.51
C TYR A 111 -8.62 -12.22 -6.86
N ASP A 112 -8.96 -13.24 -6.07
CA ASP A 112 -8.64 -14.63 -6.36
C ASP A 112 -9.26 -15.09 -7.69
N SER A 113 -10.52 -14.74 -7.93
CA SER A 113 -11.18 -14.95 -9.24
C SER A 113 -10.47 -14.21 -10.37
N ILE A 114 -10.00 -12.96 -10.13
CA ILE A 114 -9.27 -12.22 -11.16
C ILE A 114 -7.97 -12.93 -11.49
N VAL A 115 -7.15 -13.31 -10.52
CA VAL A 115 -5.84 -13.95 -10.81
C VAL A 115 -5.99 -15.35 -11.41
N ALA A 116 -7.10 -16.04 -11.13
CA ALA A 116 -7.42 -17.31 -11.79
C ALA A 116 -7.70 -17.14 -13.29
N ASN A 117 -8.39 -16.07 -13.70
CA ASN A 117 -8.71 -15.78 -15.10
C ASN A 117 -7.61 -14.95 -15.80
N TYR A 118 -6.91 -14.12 -15.06
CA TYR A 118 -5.89 -13.17 -15.54
C TYR A 118 -4.59 -13.33 -14.74
N PRO A 119 -3.86 -14.45 -14.84
CA PRO A 119 -2.73 -14.79 -13.96
C PRO A 119 -1.54 -13.84 -14.07
N ARG A 120 -1.45 -13.05 -15.14
CA ARG A 120 -0.40 -12.02 -15.31
C ARG A 120 -0.80 -10.64 -14.80
N HIS A 121 -1.95 -10.50 -14.17
CA HIS A 121 -2.44 -9.20 -13.69
C HIS A 121 -1.81 -8.86 -12.32
N ALA A 122 -0.66 -8.19 -12.35
CA ALA A 122 0.16 -7.89 -11.16
C ALA A 122 -0.61 -7.12 -10.06
N PHE A 123 -1.47 -6.15 -10.43
CA PHE A 123 -2.27 -5.42 -9.45
C PHE A 123 -3.32 -6.28 -8.75
N ALA A 124 -3.90 -7.27 -9.45
CA ALA A 124 -4.83 -8.20 -8.81
C ALA A 124 -4.10 -9.12 -7.83
N TRP A 125 -2.89 -9.58 -8.16
CA TRP A 125 -2.05 -10.29 -7.22
C TRP A 125 -1.73 -9.46 -5.98
N ASN A 126 -1.38 -8.18 -6.16
CA ASN A 126 -1.13 -7.29 -5.03
C ASN A 126 -2.40 -7.04 -4.21
N GLY A 127 -3.56 -6.80 -4.85
CA GLY A 127 -4.84 -6.62 -4.16
C GLY A 127 -5.26 -7.87 -3.36
N ARG A 128 -5.06 -9.07 -3.92
CA ARG A 128 -5.24 -10.35 -3.22
C ARG A 128 -4.33 -10.44 -1.99
N GLY A 129 -3.07 -10.03 -2.15
CA GLY A 129 -2.10 -9.98 -1.06
C GLY A 129 -2.49 -9.01 0.04
N LEU A 130 -2.96 -7.81 -0.30
CA LEU A 130 -3.43 -6.81 0.67
C LEU A 130 -4.65 -7.31 1.45
N ALA A 131 -5.61 -7.95 0.77
CA ALA A 131 -6.77 -8.51 1.44
C ALA A 131 -6.37 -9.62 2.42
N ALA A 132 -5.47 -10.53 2.02
CA ALA A 132 -4.92 -11.57 2.89
C ALA A 132 -4.11 -10.98 4.07
N PHE A 133 -3.30 -9.94 3.81
CA PHE A 133 -2.53 -9.23 4.84
C PHE A 133 -3.42 -8.61 5.91
N ASN A 134 -4.51 -7.96 5.52
CA ASN A 134 -5.47 -7.37 6.45
C ASN A 134 -6.28 -8.43 7.23
N MET A 135 -6.36 -9.66 6.72
CA MET A 135 -6.89 -10.82 7.45
C MET A 135 -5.82 -11.54 8.31
N GLU A 136 -4.59 -11.02 8.33
CA GLU A 136 -3.43 -11.63 9.02
C GLU A 136 -3.03 -13.01 8.47
N ASP A 137 -3.48 -13.37 7.27
CA ASP A 137 -2.98 -14.53 6.53
C ASP A 137 -1.68 -14.16 5.79
N PHE A 138 -0.60 -14.08 6.55
CA PHE A 138 0.70 -13.63 6.04
C PHE A 138 1.33 -14.59 5.03
N ASP A 139 1.01 -15.88 5.07
CA ASP A 139 1.51 -16.84 4.09
C ASP A 139 0.89 -16.63 2.72
N THR A 140 -0.42 -16.46 2.65
CA THR A 140 -1.14 -16.14 1.41
C THR A 140 -0.76 -14.76 0.89
N ALA A 141 -0.60 -13.76 1.78
CA ALA A 141 -0.16 -12.43 1.42
C ALA A 141 1.25 -12.45 0.80
N LEU A 142 2.20 -13.14 1.44
CA LEU A 142 3.57 -13.28 0.93
C LEU A 142 3.61 -13.89 -0.47
N ASN A 143 2.86 -14.98 -0.70
CA ASN A 143 2.80 -15.63 -1.99
C ASN A 143 2.22 -14.69 -3.07
N SER A 144 1.16 -13.96 -2.72
CA SER A 144 0.52 -13.02 -3.64
C SER A 144 1.41 -11.83 -4.00
N PHE A 145 2.11 -11.24 -3.01
CA PHE A 145 3.05 -10.15 -3.27
C PHE A 145 4.28 -10.59 -4.08
N LYS A 146 4.78 -11.82 -3.87
CA LYS A 146 5.83 -12.39 -4.72
C LYS A 146 5.37 -12.53 -6.17
N GLN A 147 4.14 -12.95 -6.43
CA GLN A 147 3.60 -13.00 -7.79
C GLN A 147 3.47 -11.59 -8.39
N ALA A 148 2.96 -10.62 -7.63
CA ALA A 148 2.85 -9.23 -8.08
C ALA A 148 4.22 -8.65 -8.51
N THR A 149 5.27 -8.87 -7.69
CA THR A 149 6.64 -8.42 -8.01
C THR A 149 7.25 -9.17 -9.20
N ALA A 150 6.90 -10.45 -9.40
CA ALA A 150 7.37 -11.23 -10.54
C ALA A 150 6.74 -10.75 -11.86
N GLU A 151 5.44 -10.45 -11.85
CA GLU A 151 4.74 -9.98 -13.05
C GLU A 151 5.07 -8.52 -13.39
N GLN A 152 5.36 -7.67 -12.39
CA GLN A 152 5.72 -6.27 -12.63
C GLN A 152 6.89 -5.82 -11.73
N PRO A 153 8.14 -6.18 -12.09
CA PRO A 153 9.32 -5.98 -11.23
C PRO A 153 9.80 -4.52 -11.13
N ILE A 154 9.14 -3.58 -11.80
CA ILE A 154 9.49 -2.15 -11.74
C ILE A 154 8.55 -1.34 -10.82
N ASN A 155 7.58 -1.99 -10.18
CA ASN A 155 6.61 -1.33 -9.31
C ASN A 155 7.10 -1.31 -7.86
N GLY A 156 7.50 -0.13 -7.37
CA GLY A 156 8.01 0.04 -6.00
C GLY A 156 7.01 -0.35 -4.92
N PHE A 157 5.71 -0.09 -5.15
CA PHE A 157 4.66 -0.40 -4.18
C PHE A 157 4.51 -1.92 -3.93
N PHE A 158 4.72 -2.76 -4.95
CA PHE A 158 4.64 -4.20 -4.76
C PHE A 158 5.79 -4.73 -3.88
N TYR A 159 6.97 -4.16 -4.01
CA TYR A 159 8.09 -4.47 -3.11
C TYR A 159 7.91 -3.90 -1.71
N GLU A 160 7.26 -2.75 -1.59
CA GLU A 160 6.88 -2.18 -0.29
C GLU A 160 5.89 -3.10 0.43
N SER A 161 4.83 -3.55 -0.26
CA SER A 161 3.87 -4.54 0.27
C SER A 161 4.56 -5.84 0.68
N LEU A 162 5.50 -6.31 -0.14
CA LEU A 162 6.32 -7.51 0.16
C LEU A 162 7.18 -7.30 1.42
N ALA A 163 7.77 -6.12 1.58
CA ALA A 163 8.58 -5.82 2.77
C ALA A 163 7.73 -5.80 4.05
N TRP A 164 6.53 -5.22 4.01
CA TRP A 164 5.61 -5.21 5.15
C TRP A 164 5.21 -6.62 5.62
N VAL A 165 4.84 -7.51 4.69
CA VAL A 165 4.49 -8.88 5.09
C VAL A 165 5.69 -9.65 5.64
N GLN A 166 6.88 -9.40 5.13
CA GLN A 166 8.12 -10.00 5.65
C GLN A 166 8.45 -9.49 7.06
N MET A 167 8.22 -8.20 7.35
CA MET A 167 8.30 -7.64 8.71
C MET A 167 7.36 -8.37 9.67
N CYS A 168 6.09 -8.54 9.30
CA CYS A 168 5.10 -9.24 10.11
C CYS A 168 5.46 -10.71 10.37
N ARG A 169 6.23 -11.34 9.48
CA ARG A 169 6.69 -12.73 9.59
C ARG A 169 8.01 -12.89 10.33
N GLY A 170 8.67 -11.80 10.73
CA GLY A 170 10.01 -11.85 11.31
C GLY A 170 11.12 -12.17 10.30
N ALA A 171 10.84 -12.10 9.00
CA ALA A 171 11.81 -12.32 7.92
C ALA A 171 12.53 -10.99 7.61
N PHE A 172 13.28 -10.49 8.60
CA PHE A 172 13.79 -9.11 8.59
C PHE A 172 14.84 -8.84 7.51
N SER A 173 15.72 -9.78 7.24
CA SER A 173 16.72 -9.64 6.18
C SER A 173 16.07 -9.51 4.80
N GLU A 174 15.05 -10.33 4.53
CA GLU A 174 14.27 -10.30 3.30
C GLU A 174 13.43 -9.03 3.22
N ALA A 175 12.85 -8.57 4.34
CA ALA A 175 12.11 -7.32 4.42
C ALA A 175 12.99 -6.12 4.06
N ALA A 176 14.22 -6.08 4.58
CA ALA A 176 15.19 -5.03 4.27
C ALA A 176 15.56 -5.01 2.77
N GLU A 177 15.79 -6.16 2.16
CA GLU A 177 16.10 -6.24 0.72
C GLU A 177 14.90 -5.85 -0.14
N ALA A 178 13.67 -6.26 0.20
CA ALA A 178 12.47 -5.83 -0.51
C ALA A 178 12.26 -4.31 -0.40
N ALA A 179 12.43 -3.74 0.79
CA ALA A 179 12.33 -2.29 1.03
C ALA A 179 13.39 -1.49 0.25
N LYS A 180 14.60 -2.01 0.16
CA LYS A 180 15.68 -1.42 -0.65
C LYS A 180 15.34 -1.42 -2.15
N ILE A 181 14.76 -2.51 -2.67
CA ILE A 181 14.29 -2.55 -4.06
C ILE A 181 13.15 -1.54 -4.26
N ALA A 182 12.18 -1.47 -3.33
CA ALA A 182 11.10 -0.49 -3.37
C ALA A 182 11.66 0.95 -3.44
N THR A 183 12.62 1.29 -2.56
CA THR A 183 13.31 2.58 -2.56
C THR A 183 13.93 2.89 -3.92
N LEU A 184 14.61 1.92 -4.53
CA LEU A 184 15.23 2.10 -5.84
C LEU A 184 14.18 2.35 -6.94
N MET A 185 13.05 1.63 -6.92
CA MET A 185 12.00 1.77 -7.93
C MET A 185 11.28 3.12 -7.79
N TYR A 186 10.96 3.56 -6.58
CA TYR A 186 10.39 4.89 -6.34
C TYR A 186 11.34 6.00 -6.79
N ASN A 187 12.62 5.93 -6.43
CA ASN A 187 13.61 6.92 -6.82
C ASN A 187 13.80 7.02 -8.35
N LYS A 188 13.78 5.88 -9.08
CA LYS A 188 13.84 5.87 -10.55
C LYS A 188 12.64 6.59 -11.19
N ARG A 189 11.51 6.64 -10.51
CA ARG A 189 10.29 7.31 -10.97
C ARG A 189 10.17 8.75 -10.45
N GLY A 190 11.12 9.20 -9.62
CA GLY A 190 11.05 10.51 -8.95
C GLY A 190 9.96 10.57 -7.87
N GLU A 191 9.54 9.42 -7.37
CA GLU A 191 8.54 9.30 -6.31
C GLU A 191 9.20 9.29 -4.92
N ASN A 192 8.41 9.62 -3.89
CA ASN A 192 8.90 9.63 -2.51
C ASN A 192 9.10 8.20 -2.00
N SER A 193 10.28 7.91 -1.46
CA SER A 193 10.66 6.61 -0.92
C SER A 193 10.76 6.59 0.61
N ALA A 194 10.09 7.51 1.32
CA ALA A 194 10.20 7.62 2.77
C ALA A 194 9.76 6.32 3.48
N TYR A 195 8.61 5.76 3.14
CA TYR A 195 8.11 4.54 3.77
C TYR A 195 9.01 3.33 3.55
N PRO A 196 9.46 3.00 2.34
CA PRO A 196 10.43 1.92 2.17
C PRO A 196 11.72 2.11 2.97
N LEU A 197 12.19 3.36 3.13
CA LEU A 197 13.37 3.65 3.95
C LEU A 197 13.11 3.42 5.45
N LEU A 198 11.90 3.74 5.94
CA LEU A 198 11.49 3.45 7.31
C LEU A 198 11.40 1.93 7.56
N ILE A 199 10.82 1.19 6.62
CA ILE A 199 10.77 -0.28 6.68
C ILE A 199 12.20 -0.84 6.71
N ALA A 200 13.07 -0.41 5.79
CA ALA A 200 14.47 -0.86 5.74
C ALA A 200 15.21 -0.56 7.04
N TYR A 201 15.01 0.63 7.62
CA TYR A 201 15.62 1.02 8.89
C TYR A 201 15.28 0.04 10.00
N PHE A 202 14.00 -0.25 10.22
CA PHE A 202 13.58 -1.18 11.27
C PHE A 202 13.93 -2.63 10.96
N ALA A 203 13.79 -3.04 9.70
CA ALA A 203 14.16 -4.39 9.27
C ALA A 203 15.66 -4.68 9.52
N TYR A 204 16.54 -3.72 9.22
CA TYR A 204 17.97 -3.85 9.52
C TYR A 204 18.26 -3.81 11.02
N LEU A 205 17.50 -3.04 11.83
CA LEU A 205 17.65 -3.07 13.29
C LEU A 205 17.31 -4.44 13.87
N GLU A 206 16.18 -5.01 13.45
CA GLU A 206 15.74 -6.35 13.89
C GLU A 206 16.67 -7.46 13.37
N ALA A 207 17.33 -7.27 12.22
CA ALA A 207 18.37 -8.15 11.69
C ALA A 207 19.77 -7.91 12.31
N GLU A 208 19.87 -7.05 13.34
CA GLU A 208 21.11 -6.63 14.01
C GLU A 208 22.14 -5.94 13.09
N ASP A 209 21.76 -5.50 11.89
CA ASP A 209 22.61 -4.76 10.95
C ASP A 209 22.51 -3.25 11.18
N LYS A 210 23.13 -2.77 12.26
CA LYS A 210 23.12 -1.36 12.66
C LYS A 210 23.71 -0.43 11.60
N ASN A 211 24.65 -0.90 10.79
CA ASN A 211 25.31 -0.08 9.77
C ASN A 211 24.33 0.26 8.63
N ASN A 212 23.63 -0.72 8.11
CA ASN A 212 22.63 -0.53 7.05
C ASN A 212 21.38 0.17 7.59
N ALA A 213 20.98 -0.07 8.83
CA ALA A 213 19.92 0.68 9.49
C ALA A 213 20.26 2.18 9.51
N GLN A 214 21.44 2.55 10.03
CA GLN A 214 21.87 3.95 10.08
C GLN A 214 22.01 4.57 8.68
N ALA A 215 22.49 3.82 7.70
CA ALA A 215 22.59 4.27 6.31
C ALA A 215 21.20 4.59 5.72
N SER A 216 20.20 3.73 5.98
CA SER A 216 18.81 3.93 5.55
C SER A 216 18.19 5.17 6.18
N LEU A 217 18.37 5.37 7.50
CA LEU A 217 17.88 6.55 8.20
C LEU A 217 18.57 7.84 7.70
N ASN A 218 19.89 7.82 7.51
CA ASN A 218 20.63 8.95 6.97
C ASN A 218 20.18 9.33 5.55
N TYR A 219 19.83 8.33 4.73
CA TYR A 219 19.28 8.58 3.41
C TYR A 219 17.87 9.18 3.51
N ALA A 220 17.01 8.67 4.38
CA ALA A 220 15.69 9.23 4.64
C ALA A 220 15.76 10.69 5.10
N VAL A 221 16.65 11.03 6.02
CA VAL A 221 16.85 12.42 6.51
C VAL A 221 17.22 13.37 5.38
N ARG A 222 18.11 12.95 4.47
CA ARG A 222 18.56 13.79 3.34
C ARG A 222 17.50 13.99 2.26
N ASN A 223 16.57 13.03 2.11
CA ASN A 223 15.60 13.00 1.01
C ASN A 223 14.15 13.10 1.48
N LYS A 224 13.91 13.39 2.76
CA LYS A 224 12.55 13.53 3.29
C LYS A 224 11.81 14.68 2.62
N PRO A 225 10.49 14.55 2.41
CA PRO A 225 9.69 15.64 1.91
C PRO A 225 9.67 16.79 2.92
N LEU A 226 9.63 18.04 2.46
CA LEU A 226 9.58 19.20 3.34
C LEU A 226 8.16 19.43 3.85
N ASN A 227 8.02 19.57 5.19
CA ASN A 227 6.78 19.95 5.88
C ASN A 227 5.55 19.07 5.57
N THR A 228 5.77 17.82 5.18
CA THR A 228 4.68 16.86 4.94
C THR A 228 4.99 15.54 5.64
N TRP A 229 3.94 14.80 6.00
CA TRP A 229 4.07 13.47 6.54
C TRP A 229 4.72 12.50 5.52
N PRO A 230 5.65 11.61 5.93
CA PRO A 230 6.06 11.26 7.30
C PRO A 230 7.36 11.98 7.76
N SER A 231 7.68 13.20 7.31
CA SER A 231 8.90 13.90 7.74
C SER A 231 9.07 14.00 9.25
N PRO A 232 8.02 14.30 10.07
CA PRO A 232 8.16 14.32 11.52
C PRO A 232 8.57 12.96 12.10
N VAL A 233 8.13 11.85 11.50
CA VAL A 233 8.57 10.50 11.89
C VAL A 233 10.08 10.35 11.68
N ILE A 234 10.58 10.76 10.51
CA ILE A 234 12.02 10.71 10.21
C ILE A 234 12.81 11.58 11.18
N ASP A 235 12.32 12.78 11.50
CA ASP A 235 12.96 13.66 12.47
C ASP A 235 13.00 13.07 13.89
N TYR A 236 11.91 12.41 14.30
CA TYR A 236 11.87 11.69 15.57
C TYR A 236 12.87 10.53 15.62
N LEU A 237 12.95 9.73 14.56
CA LEU A 237 13.90 8.60 14.49
C LEU A 237 15.34 9.08 14.49
N ALA A 238 15.63 10.19 13.83
CA ALA A 238 16.94 10.83 13.81
C ALA A 238 17.32 11.53 15.15
N GLY A 239 16.37 11.65 16.07
CA GLY A 239 16.59 12.32 17.36
C GLY A 239 16.50 13.83 17.32
N ASN A 240 15.98 14.42 16.24
CA ASN A 240 15.79 15.86 16.08
C ASN A 240 14.59 16.39 16.89
N ILE A 241 13.59 15.53 17.14
CA ILE A 241 12.41 15.82 17.96
C ILE A 241 12.14 14.65 18.92
N VAL A 242 11.37 14.88 19.97
CA VAL A 242 10.94 13.84 20.92
C VAL A 242 9.54 13.30 20.61
N GLY A 243 9.16 12.16 21.22
CA GLY A 243 7.90 11.48 20.90
C GLY A 243 6.64 12.33 21.10
N CYS A 244 6.58 13.15 22.15
CA CYS A 244 5.45 14.07 22.36
C CYS A 244 5.36 15.17 21.30
N GLU A 245 6.48 15.61 20.74
CA GLU A 245 6.49 16.55 19.62
C GLU A 245 6.00 15.87 18.34
N LEU A 246 6.41 14.61 18.08
CA LEU A 246 5.89 13.84 16.94
C LEU A 246 4.36 13.72 17.00
N ILE A 247 3.79 13.39 18.15
CA ILE A 247 2.33 13.34 18.35
C ILE A 247 1.68 14.71 18.08
N GLY A 248 2.37 15.82 18.38
CA GLY A 248 1.89 17.16 18.08
C GLY A 248 1.78 17.50 16.59
N TYR A 249 2.41 16.74 15.69
CA TYR A 249 2.30 16.90 14.24
C TYR A 249 1.16 16.09 13.62
N VAL A 250 0.53 15.18 14.37
CA VAL A 250 -0.55 14.30 13.90
C VAL A 250 -1.79 15.10 13.52
N GLN A 251 -2.38 14.81 12.37
CA GLN A 251 -3.55 15.51 11.82
C GLN A 251 -4.77 14.59 11.65
N ASP A 252 -4.57 13.28 11.58
CA ASP A 252 -5.62 12.28 11.38
C ASP A 252 -5.27 10.93 12.04
N SER A 253 -6.25 10.00 12.05
CA SER A 253 -6.09 8.68 12.66
C SER A 253 -5.01 7.81 12.00
N THR A 254 -4.78 7.99 10.71
CA THR A 254 -3.71 7.30 9.97
C THR A 254 -2.35 7.71 10.52
N GLN A 255 -2.09 9.01 10.58
CA GLN A 255 -0.82 9.56 11.12
C GLN A 255 -0.64 9.24 12.60
N GLU A 256 -1.73 9.19 13.39
CA GLU A 256 -1.67 8.82 14.78
C GLU A 256 -1.25 7.34 14.95
N THR A 257 -1.81 6.46 14.12
CA THR A 257 -1.44 5.05 14.08
C THR A 257 0.04 4.87 13.72
N GLU A 258 0.49 5.53 12.67
CA GLU A 258 1.89 5.51 12.24
C GLU A 258 2.82 6.06 13.33
N ALA A 259 2.49 7.23 13.93
CA ALA A 259 3.30 7.83 14.98
C ALA A 259 3.48 6.89 16.18
N HIS A 260 2.38 6.32 16.68
CA HIS A 260 2.44 5.37 17.78
C HIS A 260 3.23 4.11 17.42
N THR A 261 3.07 3.57 16.20
CA THR A 261 3.83 2.41 15.75
C THR A 261 5.33 2.71 15.71
N TYR A 262 5.74 3.81 15.08
CA TYR A 262 7.17 4.17 14.97
C TYR A 262 7.80 4.54 16.31
N ILE A 263 7.05 5.11 17.26
CA ILE A 263 7.51 5.32 18.64
C ILE A 263 7.72 3.95 19.31
N GLY A 264 6.75 3.06 19.22
CA GLY A 264 6.86 1.71 19.77
C GLY A 264 8.05 0.92 19.22
N LEU A 265 8.23 0.91 17.91
CA LEU A 265 9.35 0.23 17.26
C LEU A 265 10.71 0.80 17.70
N LYS A 266 10.84 2.13 17.83
CA LYS A 266 12.09 2.75 18.30
C LYS A 266 12.40 2.39 19.74
N LEU A 267 11.39 2.43 20.63
CA LEU A 267 11.54 2.05 22.04
C LEU A 267 11.95 0.57 22.18
N ARG A 268 11.33 -0.33 21.40
CA ARG A 268 11.69 -1.74 21.34
C ARG A 268 13.14 -1.92 20.91
N ALA A 269 13.58 -1.25 19.86
CA ALA A 269 14.97 -1.28 19.40
C ALA A 269 15.98 -0.71 20.43
N GLN A 270 15.51 0.10 21.38
CA GLN A 270 16.29 0.62 22.50
C GLN A 270 16.25 -0.28 23.76
N GLY A 271 15.45 -1.36 23.73
CA GLY A 271 15.30 -2.30 24.85
C GLY A 271 14.26 -1.85 25.91
N ASP A 272 13.49 -0.80 25.66
CA ASP A 272 12.39 -0.38 26.53
C ASP A 272 11.07 -1.04 26.11
N GLU A 273 10.98 -2.34 26.36
CA GLU A 273 9.82 -3.17 26.00
C GLU A 273 8.53 -2.65 26.66
N ASN A 274 8.61 -2.20 27.92
CA ASN A 274 7.41 -1.72 28.65
C ASN A 274 6.81 -0.46 28.00
N ALA A 275 7.64 0.48 27.57
CA ALA A 275 7.17 1.67 26.89
C ALA A 275 6.76 1.36 25.44
N ALA A 276 7.50 0.49 24.75
CA ALA A 276 7.15 0.02 23.42
C ALA A 276 5.77 -0.62 23.36
N ASN A 277 5.49 -1.55 24.28
CA ASN A 277 4.21 -2.27 24.33
C ASN A 277 3.02 -1.33 24.57
N LYS A 278 3.16 -0.26 25.36
CA LYS A 278 2.08 0.72 25.54
C LYS A 278 1.66 1.37 24.22
N HIS A 279 2.62 1.70 23.37
CA HIS A 279 2.35 2.29 22.06
C HIS A 279 1.76 1.26 21.08
N LEU A 280 2.35 0.07 21.00
CA LEU A 280 1.87 -0.99 20.11
C LEU A 280 0.49 -1.52 20.51
N GLU A 281 0.19 -1.66 21.81
CA GLU A 281 -1.15 -1.98 22.30
C GLU A 281 -2.16 -0.88 21.99
N TRP A 282 -1.75 0.38 22.09
CA TRP A 282 -2.62 1.49 21.71
C TRP A 282 -3.03 1.37 20.24
N VAL A 283 -2.05 1.10 19.34
CA VAL A 283 -2.32 0.85 17.92
C VAL A 283 -3.27 -0.33 17.73
N ALA A 284 -3.04 -1.46 18.38
CA ALA A 284 -3.88 -2.63 18.25
C ALA A 284 -5.35 -2.40 18.69
N ARG A 285 -5.59 -1.45 19.61
CA ARG A 285 -6.92 -1.13 20.13
C ARG A 285 -7.61 0.02 19.39
N ASN A 286 -6.86 1.03 18.96
CA ASN A 286 -7.39 2.32 18.49
C ASN A 286 -6.95 2.69 17.08
N GLY A 287 -5.97 1.99 16.52
CA GLY A 287 -5.33 2.35 15.26
C GLY A 287 -6.25 2.21 14.05
N ASP A 288 -5.92 2.94 13.01
CA ASP A 288 -6.56 2.85 11.69
C ASP A 288 -6.15 1.53 11.02
N ARG A 289 -7.12 0.65 10.79
CA ARG A 289 -6.90 -0.70 10.24
C ARG A 289 -6.47 -0.71 8.78
N ARG A 290 -6.55 0.43 8.11
CA ARG A 290 -6.25 0.58 6.68
C ARG A 290 -4.78 0.77 6.38
N VAL A 291 -3.93 0.93 7.42
CA VAL A 291 -2.49 1.12 7.24
C VAL A 291 -1.71 -0.12 7.67
N PHE A 292 -0.58 -0.34 7.02
CA PHE A 292 0.29 -1.50 7.27
C PHE A 292 0.80 -1.55 8.72
N GLU A 293 1.06 -0.39 9.31
CA GLU A 293 1.55 -0.22 10.67
C GLU A 293 0.60 -0.82 11.71
N TYR A 294 -0.72 -0.74 11.48
CA TYR A 294 -1.72 -1.37 12.35
C TYR A 294 -1.52 -2.89 12.40
N THR A 295 -1.43 -3.52 11.23
CA THR A 295 -1.26 -4.98 11.14
C THR A 295 0.10 -5.41 11.68
N LEU A 296 1.17 -4.62 11.43
CA LEU A 296 2.49 -4.89 12.01
C LEU A 296 2.46 -4.85 13.55
N ALA A 297 1.85 -3.80 14.14
CA ALA A 297 1.77 -3.69 15.59
C ALA A 297 1.04 -4.89 16.23
N ARG A 298 -0.03 -5.37 15.58
CA ARG A 298 -0.75 -6.58 16.02
C ARG A 298 0.11 -7.84 15.89
N ALA A 299 0.83 -7.99 14.79
CA ALA A 299 1.71 -9.15 14.59
C ALA A 299 2.82 -9.21 15.65
N LEU A 300 3.42 -8.08 16.00
CA LEU A 300 4.44 -7.99 17.06
C LEU A 300 3.87 -8.31 18.43
N ASN A 301 2.70 -7.80 18.81
CA ASN A 301 2.04 -8.10 20.07
C ASN A 301 1.70 -9.60 20.22
N LEU A 302 1.34 -10.27 19.12
CA LEU A 302 1.08 -11.72 19.12
C LEU A 302 2.38 -12.51 19.32
N GLN A 303 3.46 -12.11 18.67
CA GLN A 303 4.77 -12.77 18.82
C GLN A 303 5.29 -12.66 20.26
N ASP A 304 5.19 -11.49 20.87
CA ASP A 304 5.60 -11.28 22.26
C ASP A 304 4.77 -12.11 23.24
N SER A 305 3.45 -12.21 23.00
CA SER A 305 2.54 -13.04 23.81
C SER A 305 2.86 -14.55 23.72
N LEU A 306 3.24 -15.02 22.53
CA LEU A 306 3.63 -16.41 22.30
C LEU A 306 5.01 -16.71 22.90
N ALA A 307 5.95 -15.76 22.84
CA ALA A 307 7.28 -15.90 23.45
C ALA A 307 7.19 -16.05 24.99
N LEU A 308 6.25 -15.34 25.63
CA LEU A 308 5.99 -15.44 27.07
C LEU A 308 5.36 -16.78 27.50
N LEU A 309 4.74 -17.51 26.58
CA LEU A 309 4.09 -18.81 26.82
C LEU A 309 5.02 -20.00 26.46
N SER A 310 6.17 -19.73 25.86
CA SER A 310 7.17 -20.76 25.55
C SER A 310 8.01 -21.03 26.80
N PRO A 311 8.15 -22.32 27.25
CA PRO A 311 8.84 -22.68 28.48
C PRO A 311 10.35 -22.44 28.41
#